data_ad328af47001b80529116dbe5a71723c
#
_entry.id   ad328af47001b80529116dbe5a71723c
#
_cell.length_a   1.000
_cell.length_b   1.000
_cell.length_c   1.000
_cell.angle_alpha   90.00
_cell.angle_beta   90.00
_cell.angle_gamma   90.00
#
_symmetry.space_group_name_H-M   'P 1'
#
loop_
_entity.id
_entity.type
_entity.pdbx_description
1 polymer ?
#
loop_
_entity_poly.entity_id
_entity_poly.type
_entity_poly.pdbx_seq_one_letter_code
_entity_poly.pdbx_strand_id
1 'polypeptide(L)'
;MRDDMSSELVGGTPVRLITEPFAPAGRGFWAKLEAVNPGGLKDRAALHIVGRARERGELAPGAMIVESTSGTFGLGLALAGIVYGHPVTVVTDPGMEPLVHRLLAAHGVRVETVTRPHPDGGWQRARLDRVAELLAEHPGAYCPDQYANPDNVGAYAGLADELVEQLGRVDVLVCSVGTGGHSAGVTRALRRRDPRVGLVGVDAVGSTIFGQPARPRLMRGLGSSIHPRNVAHEEFDEVHWVAANEAVWACRALAATHYTTGGWSVGAVTVVASWLARTLPPDTRIAAVFPDGPARYGTTIYDDAWCAAHGLLHRPPAGEPDEIKTADEAEVTRWTRMVTR
;
A
#
# COMPACT_ATOMS: atom_id res chain seq x y z
N MET A 1 18.47 -2.92 -24.19
CA MET A 1 17.26 -2.37 -24.81
C MET A 1 15.96 -2.68 -24.05
N ARG A 2 15.82 -3.77 -23.25
CA ARG A 2 14.65 -3.97 -22.36
C ARG A 2 14.86 -3.43 -20.93
N ASP A 3 16.09 -3.36 -20.45
CA ASP A 3 16.41 -2.80 -19.13
C ASP A 3 16.14 -1.28 -19.01
N ASP A 4 16.08 -0.60 -20.16
CA ASP A 4 15.77 0.84 -20.25
C ASP A 4 14.28 1.13 -19.97
N MET A 5 13.38 0.21 -20.33
CA MET A 5 11.93 0.41 -20.17
C MET A 5 11.50 0.55 -18.70
N SER A 6 12.22 -0.07 -17.76
CA SER A 6 11.81 -0.02 -16.34
C SER A 6 12.05 1.34 -15.70
N SER A 7 13.18 1.99 -16.06
CA SER A 7 13.53 3.33 -15.56
C SER A 7 12.69 4.43 -16.21
N GLU A 8 12.15 4.19 -17.42
CA GLU A 8 11.29 5.15 -18.11
C GLU A 8 9.84 5.14 -17.63
N LEU A 9 9.36 4.00 -17.10
CA LEU A 9 7.95 3.79 -16.76
C LEU A 9 7.64 3.96 -15.29
N VAL A 10 8.62 3.78 -14.38
CA VAL A 10 8.38 3.71 -12.92
C VAL A 10 9.35 4.63 -12.20
N GLY A 11 8.79 5.49 -11.35
CA GLY A 11 9.53 6.51 -10.64
C GLY A 11 9.27 7.92 -11.19
N GLY A 12 9.98 8.92 -10.65
CA GLY A 12 9.79 10.32 -11.01
C GLY A 12 8.37 10.83 -10.77
N THR A 13 7.61 10.19 -9.88
CA THR A 13 6.21 10.54 -9.62
C THR A 13 6.10 11.91 -8.94
N PRO A 14 5.07 12.71 -9.28
CA PRO A 14 4.95 14.06 -8.72
C PRO A 14 4.46 14.06 -7.27
N VAL A 15 4.71 15.17 -6.58
CA VAL A 15 4.04 15.54 -5.35
C VAL A 15 2.97 16.60 -5.61
N ARG A 16 1.89 16.58 -4.83
CA ARG A 16 0.83 17.58 -4.87
C ARG A 16 0.52 18.08 -3.46
N LEU A 17 0.44 19.39 -3.29
CA LEU A 17 0.00 19.98 -2.04
C LEU A 17 -1.53 19.81 -1.90
N ILE A 18 -1.96 19.22 -0.80
CA ILE A 18 -3.36 19.09 -0.39
C ILE A 18 -3.63 20.11 0.72
N THR A 19 -4.59 20.97 0.48
CA THR A 19 -4.95 22.11 1.35
C THR A 19 -6.38 22.03 1.84
N GLU A 20 -7.12 23.13 1.89
CA GLU A 20 -8.54 23.16 2.27
C GLU A 20 -9.40 22.22 1.40
N PRO A 21 -10.35 21.49 1.95
CA PRO A 21 -10.84 21.52 3.34
C PRO A 21 -10.07 20.61 4.31
N PHE A 22 -8.99 19.97 3.88
CA PHE A 22 -8.24 19.00 4.68
C PHE A 22 -7.28 19.65 5.70
N ALA A 23 -6.92 20.90 5.48
CA ALA A 23 -6.09 21.67 6.38
C ALA A 23 -6.60 23.13 6.45
N PRO A 24 -6.26 23.89 7.50
CA PRO A 24 -6.54 25.33 7.56
C PRO A 24 -5.87 26.10 6.43
N ALA A 25 -6.37 27.30 6.14
CA ALA A 25 -5.77 28.19 5.14
C ALA A 25 -4.25 28.39 5.38
N GLY A 26 -3.48 28.27 4.30
CA GLY A 26 -2.02 28.37 4.35
C GLY A 26 -1.29 27.13 4.89
N ARG A 27 -2.02 26.05 5.20
CA ARG A 27 -1.47 24.77 5.68
C ARG A 27 -1.81 23.65 4.71
N GLY A 28 -1.17 22.50 4.88
CA GLY A 28 -1.45 21.33 4.06
C GLY A 28 -0.45 20.19 4.29
N PHE A 29 -0.57 19.16 3.47
CA PHE A 29 0.38 18.06 3.38
C PHE A 29 0.68 17.73 1.92
N TRP A 30 1.80 17.13 1.66
CA TRP A 30 2.25 16.79 0.30
C TRP A 30 1.92 15.34 -0.02
N ALA A 31 1.04 15.11 -0.99
CA ALA A 31 0.68 13.79 -1.49
C ALA A 31 1.69 13.35 -2.57
N LYS A 32 2.40 12.25 -2.35
CA LYS A 32 3.25 11.59 -3.35
C LYS A 32 2.41 10.68 -4.20
N LEU A 33 2.22 11.02 -5.48
CA LEU A 33 1.22 10.41 -6.36
C LEU A 33 1.78 9.17 -7.10
N GLU A 34 1.89 8.05 -6.41
CA GLU A 34 2.40 6.80 -6.97
C GLU A 34 1.45 6.15 -8.00
N ALA A 35 0.21 6.63 -8.11
CA ALA A 35 -0.72 6.24 -9.18
C ALA A 35 -0.25 6.60 -10.59
N VAL A 36 0.78 7.42 -10.74
CA VAL A 36 1.41 7.76 -12.02
C VAL A 36 2.20 6.58 -12.59
N ASN A 37 2.76 5.72 -11.73
CA ASN A 37 3.29 4.44 -12.19
C ASN A 37 2.16 3.57 -12.77
N PRO A 38 2.40 2.76 -13.81
CA PRO A 38 1.37 1.99 -14.51
C PRO A 38 0.44 1.16 -13.63
N GLY A 39 1.00 0.43 -12.66
CA GLY A 39 0.25 -0.36 -11.65
C GLY A 39 0.26 0.25 -10.25
N GLY A 40 0.86 1.44 -10.07
CA GLY A 40 0.97 2.14 -8.80
C GLY A 40 2.27 1.86 -8.03
N LEU A 41 2.27 2.18 -6.75
CA LEU A 41 3.42 2.06 -5.84
C LEU A 41 4.15 0.71 -5.93
N LYS A 42 3.40 -0.37 -6.14
CA LYS A 42 3.94 -1.74 -6.11
C LYS A 42 4.83 -2.08 -7.31
N ASP A 43 4.80 -1.30 -8.39
CA ASP A 43 5.67 -1.50 -9.53
C ASP A 43 7.14 -1.35 -9.14
N ARG A 44 7.44 -0.41 -8.24
CA ARG A 44 8.79 -0.23 -7.68
C ARG A 44 9.30 -1.52 -7.03
N ALA A 45 8.49 -2.12 -6.17
CA ALA A 45 8.87 -3.37 -5.50
C ALA A 45 9.00 -4.54 -6.46
N ALA A 46 8.05 -4.72 -7.37
CA ALA A 46 8.06 -5.83 -8.31
C ALA A 46 9.30 -5.80 -9.22
N LEU A 47 9.61 -4.66 -9.82
CA LEU A 47 10.79 -4.49 -10.67
C LEU A 47 12.08 -4.71 -9.88
N HIS A 48 12.17 -4.13 -8.69
CA HIS A 48 13.38 -4.26 -7.86
C HIS A 48 13.61 -5.69 -7.40
N ILE A 49 12.59 -6.36 -6.85
CA ILE A 49 12.70 -7.75 -6.37
C ILE A 49 13.11 -8.69 -7.51
N VAL A 50 12.44 -8.59 -8.66
CA VAL A 50 12.71 -9.44 -9.82
C VAL A 50 14.11 -9.15 -10.39
N GLY A 51 14.49 -7.87 -10.50
CA GLY A 51 15.83 -7.48 -10.94
C GLY A 51 16.92 -8.04 -10.02
N ARG A 52 16.78 -7.88 -8.69
CA ARG A 52 17.74 -8.40 -7.71
C ARG A 52 17.85 -9.93 -7.72
N ALA A 53 16.72 -10.64 -7.86
CA ALA A 53 16.71 -12.09 -7.95
C ALA A 53 17.48 -12.59 -9.20
N ARG A 54 17.32 -11.89 -10.35
CA ARG A 54 18.08 -12.18 -11.56
C ARG A 54 19.58 -11.92 -11.38
N GLU A 55 19.94 -10.78 -10.81
CA GLU A 55 21.35 -10.41 -10.54
C GLU A 55 22.05 -11.43 -9.66
N ARG A 56 21.34 -12.00 -8.66
CA ARG A 56 21.87 -13.03 -7.76
C ARG A 56 21.80 -14.44 -8.32
N GLY A 57 21.21 -14.64 -9.50
CA GLY A 57 21.00 -15.96 -10.10
C GLY A 57 19.90 -16.81 -9.44
N GLU A 58 19.10 -16.24 -8.58
CA GLU A 58 17.95 -16.89 -7.92
C GLU A 58 16.79 -17.12 -8.88
N LEU A 59 16.67 -16.27 -9.90
CA LEU A 59 15.70 -16.35 -10.97
C LEU A 59 16.41 -16.58 -12.31
N ALA A 60 16.41 -17.82 -12.79
CA ALA A 60 17.03 -18.20 -14.04
C ALA A 60 16.27 -17.59 -15.25
N PRO A 61 16.95 -17.27 -16.38
CA PRO A 61 16.29 -16.72 -17.56
C PRO A 61 15.09 -17.55 -18.02
N GLY A 62 13.94 -16.90 -18.21
CA GLY A 62 12.68 -17.54 -18.63
C GLY A 62 11.97 -18.35 -17.54
N ALA A 63 12.53 -18.49 -16.34
CA ALA A 63 11.85 -19.17 -15.24
C ALA A 63 10.57 -18.44 -14.81
N MET A 64 9.59 -19.21 -14.33
CA MET A 64 8.28 -18.71 -13.93
C MET A 64 8.36 -17.95 -12.60
N ILE A 65 7.64 -16.83 -12.52
CA ILE A 65 7.40 -16.11 -11.27
C ILE A 65 6.01 -16.50 -10.75
N VAL A 66 5.92 -16.89 -9.47
CA VAL A 66 4.66 -17.24 -8.79
C VAL A 66 4.49 -16.40 -7.54
N GLU A 67 3.35 -15.75 -7.36
CA GLU A 67 3.10 -14.90 -6.19
C GLU A 67 1.65 -14.90 -5.73
N SER A 68 1.46 -14.75 -4.41
CA SER A 68 0.16 -14.52 -3.77
C SER A 68 -0.17 -13.04 -3.74
N THR A 69 -1.16 -12.61 -4.51
CA THR A 69 -1.63 -11.24 -4.46
C THR A 69 -3.09 -11.11 -4.88
N SER A 70 -3.81 -10.16 -4.27
CA SER A 70 -5.17 -9.78 -4.67
C SER A 70 -5.24 -8.36 -5.26
N GLY A 71 -4.09 -7.74 -5.56
CA GLY A 71 -4.06 -6.33 -5.95
C GLY A 71 -2.91 -5.93 -6.87
N THR A 72 -2.46 -4.70 -6.70
CA THR A 72 -1.53 -4.02 -7.60
C THR A 72 -0.13 -4.64 -7.68
N PHE A 73 0.29 -5.45 -6.69
CA PHE A 73 1.57 -6.15 -6.81
C PHE A 73 1.58 -7.14 -7.99
N GLY A 74 0.43 -7.75 -8.29
CA GLY A 74 0.27 -8.58 -9.50
C GLY A 74 0.50 -7.81 -10.80
N LEU A 75 0.01 -6.57 -10.88
CA LEU A 75 0.25 -5.69 -12.03
C LEU A 75 1.73 -5.32 -12.15
N GLY A 76 2.39 -5.01 -11.02
CA GLY A 76 3.82 -4.77 -10.99
C GLY A 76 4.63 -6.00 -11.44
N LEU A 77 4.23 -7.22 -11.04
CA LEU A 77 4.85 -8.46 -11.50
C LEU A 77 4.60 -8.71 -13.00
N ALA A 78 3.42 -8.36 -13.51
CA ALA A 78 3.15 -8.40 -14.95
C ALA A 78 4.13 -7.51 -15.72
N LEU A 79 4.34 -6.27 -15.25
CA LEU A 79 5.34 -5.36 -15.81
C LEU A 79 6.75 -5.96 -15.73
N ALA A 80 7.17 -6.43 -14.56
CA ALA A 80 8.49 -7.04 -14.38
C ALA A 80 8.69 -8.28 -15.26
N GLY A 81 7.64 -9.12 -15.41
CA GLY A 81 7.66 -10.27 -16.31
C GLY A 81 7.87 -9.89 -17.77
N ILE A 82 7.22 -8.82 -18.24
CA ILE A 82 7.40 -8.29 -19.60
C ILE A 82 8.81 -7.72 -19.79
N VAL A 83 9.26 -6.87 -18.83
CA VAL A 83 10.58 -6.23 -18.90
C VAL A 83 11.71 -7.26 -18.93
N TYR A 84 11.66 -8.24 -18.04
CA TYR A 84 12.75 -9.21 -17.85
C TYR A 84 12.55 -10.54 -18.58
N GLY A 85 11.43 -10.77 -19.25
CA GLY A 85 11.17 -11.96 -20.05
C GLY A 85 10.81 -13.20 -19.22
N HIS A 86 9.97 -13.03 -18.18
CA HIS A 86 9.52 -14.11 -17.29
C HIS A 86 8.01 -14.34 -17.38
N PRO A 87 7.51 -15.58 -17.53
CA PRO A 87 6.10 -15.87 -17.35
C PRO A 87 5.69 -15.66 -15.89
N VAL A 88 4.50 -15.10 -15.66
CA VAL A 88 3.99 -14.78 -14.33
C VAL A 88 2.71 -15.54 -14.05
N THR A 89 2.64 -16.17 -12.88
CA THR A 89 1.42 -16.77 -12.31
C THR A 89 1.07 -16.06 -11.01
N VAL A 90 -0.14 -15.56 -10.91
CA VAL A 90 -0.67 -14.91 -9.71
C VAL A 90 -1.72 -15.80 -9.07
N VAL A 91 -1.55 -16.10 -7.79
CA VAL A 91 -2.57 -16.78 -6.99
C VAL A 91 -3.40 -15.75 -6.23
N THR A 92 -4.70 -15.77 -6.46
CA THR A 92 -5.65 -14.81 -5.89
C THR A 92 -6.85 -15.49 -5.23
N ASP A 93 -7.76 -14.70 -4.68
CA ASP A 93 -9.05 -15.11 -4.10
C ASP A 93 -10.22 -14.40 -4.80
N PRO A 94 -11.50 -14.82 -4.56
CA PRO A 94 -12.68 -14.20 -5.18
C PRO A 94 -12.86 -12.70 -4.93
N GLY A 95 -12.10 -12.14 -4.00
CA GLY A 95 -12.15 -10.71 -3.70
C GLY A 95 -11.24 -9.84 -4.57
N MET A 96 -10.54 -10.38 -5.57
CA MET A 96 -9.81 -9.54 -6.54
C MET A 96 -10.80 -8.71 -7.36
N GLU A 97 -10.50 -7.42 -7.50
CA GLU A 97 -11.33 -6.54 -8.32
C GLU A 97 -11.37 -7.02 -9.79
N PRO A 98 -12.54 -7.06 -10.42
CA PRO A 98 -12.69 -7.57 -11.80
C PRO A 98 -11.81 -6.83 -12.82
N LEU A 99 -11.54 -5.55 -12.62
CA LEU A 99 -10.64 -4.78 -13.49
C LEU A 99 -9.20 -5.29 -13.39
N VAL A 100 -8.70 -5.54 -12.17
CA VAL A 100 -7.34 -6.06 -11.96
C VAL A 100 -7.19 -7.43 -12.61
N HIS A 101 -8.18 -8.32 -12.44
CA HIS A 101 -8.18 -9.64 -13.08
C HIS A 101 -8.07 -9.53 -14.61
N ARG A 102 -8.89 -8.65 -15.23
CA ARG A 102 -8.86 -8.43 -16.69
C ARG A 102 -7.53 -7.86 -17.16
N LEU A 103 -6.95 -6.91 -16.43
CA LEU A 103 -5.65 -6.32 -16.76
C LEU A 103 -4.52 -7.36 -16.67
N LEU A 104 -4.49 -8.18 -15.62
CA LEU A 104 -3.52 -9.27 -15.49
C LEU A 104 -3.60 -10.22 -16.68
N ALA A 105 -4.81 -10.66 -17.06
CA ALA A 105 -5.02 -11.51 -18.22
C ALA A 105 -4.56 -10.84 -19.53
N ALA A 106 -4.86 -9.55 -19.72
CA ALA A 106 -4.42 -8.78 -20.89
C ALA A 106 -2.89 -8.65 -20.99
N HIS A 107 -2.19 -8.64 -19.85
CA HIS A 107 -0.73 -8.66 -19.80
C HIS A 107 -0.11 -10.07 -19.86
N GLY A 108 -0.92 -11.11 -20.15
CA GLY A 108 -0.45 -12.48 -20.29
C GLY A 108 -0.14 -13.19 -18.96
N VAL A 109 -0.61 -12.67 -17.83
CA VAL A 109 -0.44 -13.29 -16.52
C VAL A 109 -1.45 -14.43 -16.35
N ARG A 110 -0.99 -15.60 -15.91
CA ARG A 110 -1.87 -16.69 -15.48
C ARG A 110 -2.42 -16.34 -14.09
N VAL A 111 -3.73 -16.29 -13.97
CA VAL A 111 -4.42 -16.03 -12.70
C VAL A 111 -5.08 -17.30 -12.19
N GLU A 112 -4.64 -17.77 -11.02
CA GLU A 112 -5.26 -18.88 -10.31
C GLU A 112 -6.05 -18.34 -9.11
N THR A 113 -7.33 -18.72 -9.02
CA THR A 113 -8.21 -18.28 -7.93
C THR A 113 -8.47 -19.43 -6.98
N VAL A 114 -8.05 -19.29 -5.71
CA VAL A 114 -8.43 -20.25 -4.68
C VAL A 114 -9.92 -20.15 -4.39
N THR A 115 -10.59 -21.30 -4.20
CA THR A 115 -12.05 -21.37 -4.12
C THR A 115 -12.60 -21.43 -2.70
N ARG A 116 -11.73 -21.69 -1.70
CA ARG A 116 -12.10 -21.80 -0.29
C ARG A 116 -11.05 -21.15 0.59
N PRO A 117 -11.44 -20.44 1.66
CA PRO A 117 -10.49 -19.91 2.63
C PRO A 117 -9.90 -21.04 3.49
N HIS A 118 -8.67 -20.87 3.96
CA HIS A 118 -8.09 -21.74 4.97
C HIS A 118 -8.81 -21.54 6.32
N PRO A 119 -9.07 -22.60 7.11
CA PRO A 119 -9.80 -22.49 8.37
C PRO A 119 -9.18 -21.48 9.36
N ASP A 120 -7.87 -21.50 9.51
CA ASP A 120 -7.15 -20.69 10.52
C ASP A 120 -6.48 -19.43 9.96
N GLY A 121 -6.47 -19.22 8.65
CA GLY A 121 -5.73 -18.10 8.04
C GLY A 121 -6.47 -17.43 6.89
N GLY A 122 -7.74 -17.82 6.67
CA GLY A 122 -8.60 -17.24 5.66
C GLY A 122 -8.04 -17.31 4.24
N TRP A 123 -8.45 -16.38 3.41
CA TRP A 123 -8.05 -16.31 2.01
C TRP A 123 -6.53 -16.11 1.82
N GLN A 124 -5.90 -15.35 2.69
CA GLN A 124 -4.48 -15.05 2.58
C GLN A 124 -3.63 -16.31 2.75
N ARG A 125 -3.96 -17.16 3.72
CA ARG A 125 -3.28 -18.43 3.94
C ARG A 125 -3.54 -19.40 2.79
N ALA A 126 -4.79 -19.53 2.34
CA ALA A 126 -5.13 -20.39 1.22
C ALA A 126 -4.34 -20.07 -0.06
N ARG A 127 -4.12 -18.77 -0.33
CA ARG A 127 -3.28 -18.35 -1.47
C ARG A 127 -1.82 -18.75 -1.29
N LEU A 128 -1.26 -18.56 -0.09
CA LEU A 128 0.13 -18.93 0.20
C LEU A 128 0.35 -20.44 0.10
N ASP A 129 -0.60 -21.25 0.56
CA ASP A 129 -0.55 -22.69 0.44
C ASP A 129 -0.54 -23.12 -1.05
N ARG A 130 -1.38 -22.49 -1.88
CA ARG A 130 -1.38 -22.76 -3.33
C ARG A 130 -0.09 -22.31 -4.02
N VAL A 131 0.52 -21.21 -3.60
CA VAL A 131 1.86 -20.79 -4.08
C VAL A 131 2.90 -21.86 -3.75
N ALA A 132 2.88 -22.41 -2.53
CA ALA A 132 3.81 -23.47 -2.13
C ALA A 132 3.64 -24.75 -2.99
N GLU A 133 2.39 -25.13 -3.30
CA GLU A 133 2.12 -26.23 -4.22
C GLU A 133 2.71 -25.97 -5.61
N LEU A 134 2.47 -24.78 -6.18
CA LEU A 134 2.99 -24.42 -7.51
C LEU A 134 4.51 -24.40 -7.55
N LEU A 135 5.18 -23.95 -6.49
CA LEU A 135 6.63 -24.01 -6.39
C LEU A 135 7.15 -25.46 -6.34
N ALA A 136 6.42 -26.38 -5.70
CA ALA A 136 6.75 -27.80 -5.70
C ALA A 136 6.47 -28.46 -7.07
N GLU A 137 5.41 -28.08 -7.76
CA GLU A 137 5.05 -28.54 -9.10
C GLU A 137 6.06 -28.07 -10.18
N HIS A 138 6.68 -26.88 -9.97
CA HIS A 138 7.57 -26.24 -10.92
C HIS A 138 8.96 -25.95 -10.30
N PRO A 139 9.84 -26.93 -10.18
CA PRO A 139 11.20 -26.71 -9.70
C PRO A 139 11.92 -25.66 -10.55
N GLY A 140 12.42 -24.59 -9.93
CA GLY A 140 13.02 -23.44 -10.61
C GLY A 140 12.09 -22.23 -10.77
N ALA A 141 10.80 -22.34 -10.41
CA ALA A 141 9.95 -21.17 -10.26
C ALA A 141 10.41 -20.32 -9.07
N TYR A 142 10.24 -19.01 -9.19
CA TYR A 142 10.64 -18.02 -8.17
C TYR A 142 9.41 -17.38 -7.53
N CYS A 143 9.43 -17.28 -6.20
CA CYS A 143 8.43 -16.52 -5.45
C CYS A 143 9.05 -15.22 -4.91
N PRO A 144 8.57 -14.05 -5.33
CA PRO A 144 9.01 -12.75 -4.82
C PRO A 144 8.82 -12.57 -3.31
N ASP A 145 7.81 -13.20 -2.73
CA ASP A 145 7.44 -13.11 -1.30
C ASP A 145 7.39 -11.66 -0.78
N GLN A 146 6.42 -10.90 -1.27
CA GLN A 146 6.27 -9.50 -0.88
C GLN A 146 6.16 -9.25 0.63
N TYR A 147 5.85 -10.28 1.43
CA TYR A 147 5.65 -10.16 2.87
C TYR A 147 6.93 -10.31 3.68
N ALA A 148 7.92 -11.05 3.18
CA ALA A 148 9.13 -11.38 3.92
C ALA A 148 10.43 -11.02 3.18
N ASN A 149 10.39 -10.80 1.87
CA ASN A 149 11.58 -10.48 1.09
C ASN A 149 12.11 -9.07 1.43
N PRO A 150 13.36 -8.94 1.91
CA PRO A 150 13.96 -7.64 2.25
C PRO A 150 14.15 -6.72 1.04
N ASP A 151 14.23 -7.26 -0.18
CA ASP A 151 14.28 -6.44 -1.39
C ASP A 151 13.01 -5.60 -1.58
N ASN A 152 11.87 -6.01 -1.02
CA ASN A 152 10.68 -5.18 -0.99
C ASN A 152 10.94 -3.86 -0.22
N VAL A 153 11.70 -3.90 0.85
CA VAL A 153 12.10 -2.70 1.59
C VAL A 153 13.10 -1.87 0.77
N GLY A 154 14.09 -2.53 0.18
CA GLY A 154 15.12 -1.88 -0.65
C GLY A 154 14.58 -1.11 -1.86
N ALA A 155 13.44 -1.53 -2.40
CA ALA A 155 12.82 -0.97 -3.59
C ALA A 155 12.40 0.52 -3.50
N TYR A 156 12.31 1.06 -2.30
CA TYR A 156 11.72 2.38 -2.08
C TYR A 156 12.71 3.49 -1.73
N ALA A 157 14.01 3.21 -1.81
CA ALA A 157 15.03 4.24 -1.58
C ALA A 157 14.91 5.41 -2.58
N GLY A 158 14.69 5.10 -3.87
CA GLY A 158 14.48 6.12 -4.90
C GLY A 158 13.26 7.02 -4.66
N LEU A 159 12.19 6.48 -4.06
CA LEU A 159 11.03 7.30 -3.68
C LEU A 159 11.41 8.34 -2.60
N ALA A 160 12.25 7.96 -1.65
CA ALA A 160 12.77 8.91 -0.66
C ALA A 160 13.64 10.00 -1.29
N ASP A 161 14.47 9.64 -2.28
CA ASP A 161 15.29 10.58 -3.02
C ASP A 161 14.43 11.59 -3.76
N GLU A 162 13.40 11.13 -4.47
CA GLU A 162 12.41 11.97 -5.15
C GLU A 162 11.70 12.93 -4.17
N LEU A 163 11.31 12.46 -2.99
CA LEU A 163 10.66 13.31 -1.97
C LEU A 163 11.61 14.44 -1.51
N VAL A 164 12.88 14.12 -1.26
CA VAL A 164 13.85 15.13 -0.86
C VAL A 164 14.14 16.12 -1.98
N GLU A 165 14.26 15.66 -3.23
CA GLU A 165 14.45 16.52 -4.39
C GLU A 165 13.25 17.48 -4.58
N GLN A 166 12.03 16.97 -4.48
CA GLN A 166 10.81 17.74 -4.71
C GLN A 166 10.42 18.67 -3.56
N LEU A 167 10.72 18.29 -2.32
CA LEU A 167 10.28 19.01 -1.12
C LEU A 167 11.40 19.72 -0.36
N GLY A 168 12.66 19.43 -0.66
CA GLY A 168 13.82 19.89 0.09
C GLY A 168 14.04 19.11 1.39
N ARG A 169 12.98 18.89 2.17
CA ARG A 169 13.01 18.08 3.40
C ARG A 169 11.68 17.36 3.60
N VAL A 170 11.68 16.36 4.46
CA VAL A 170 10.48 15.71 5.00
C VAL A 170 10.63 15.63 6.51
N ASP A 171 9.70 16.20 7.26
CA ASP A 171 9.71 16.14 8.72
C ASP A 171 8.87 14.96 9.23
N VAL A 172 7.74 14.68 8.55
CA VAL A 172 6.85 13.55 8.87
C VAL A 172 6.46 12.82 7.59
N LEU A 173 6.64 11.51 7.60
CA LEU A 173 6.19 10.60 6.54
C LEU A 173 4.95 9.85 7.01
N VAL A 174 3.87 9.89 6.21
CA VAL A 174 2.63 9.15 6.46
C VAL A 174 2.47 8.04 5.43
N CYS A 175 2.43 6.79 5.88
CA CYS A 175 2.36 5.61 5.02
C CYS A 175 1.23 4.67 5.43
N SER A 176 0.44 4.20 4.45
CA SER A 176 -0.43 3.05 4.68
C SER A 176 0.41 1.78 4.90
N VAL A 177 0.04 0.92 5.84
CA VAL A 177 0.80 -0.28 6.16
C VAL A 177 0.06 -1.54 5.68
N GLY A 178 0.73 -2.31 4.83
CA GLY A 178 0.28 -3.62 4.35
C GLY A 178 1.43 -4.62 4.47
N THR A 179 2.31 -4.70 3.47
CA THR A 179 3.50 -5.54 3.53
C THR A 179 4.66 -4.93 4.33
N GLY A 180 4.60 -3.63 4.65
CA GLY A 180 5.66 -2.91 5.36
C GLY A 180 6.78 -2.37 4.48
N GLY A 181 6.89 -2.83 3.22
CA GLY A 181 8.02 -2.51 2.35
C GLY A 181 8.26 -1.00 2.19
N HIS A 182 7.25 -0.24 1.75
CA HIS A 182 7.46 1.18 1.51
C HIS A 182 7.59 2.01 2.80
N SER A 183 6.85 1.68 3.87
CA SER A 183 6.99 2.39 5.13
C SER A 183 8.41 2.24 5.69
N ALA A 184 8.96 1.03 5.75
CA ALA A 184 10.33 0.81 6.19
C ALA A 184 11.37 1.39 5.20
N GLY A 185 11.21 1.13 3.89
CA GLY A 185 12.18 1.51 2.87
C GLY A 185 12.36 3.02 2.74
N VAL A 186 11.26 3.76 2.63
CA VAL A 186 11.30 5.23 2.54
C VAL A 186 11.83 5.84 3.83
N THR A 187 11.33 5.38 4.99
CA THR A 187 11.77 5.90 6.30
C THR A 187 13.26 5.71 6.52
N ARG A 188 13.79 4.52 6.27
CA ARG A 188 15.23 4.24 6.40
C ARG A 188 16.06 5.12 5.49
N ALA A 189 15.60 5.35 4.25
CA ALA A 189 16.31 6.22 3.31
C ALA A 189 16.28 7.70 3.74
N LEU A 190 15.15 8.20 4.23
CA LEU A 190 15.02 9.55 4.77
C LEU A 190 15.85 9.71 6.06
N ARG A 191 15.78 8.77 7.00
CA ARG A 191 16.50 8.84 8.29
C ARG A 191 18.01 8.73 8.16
N ARG A 192 18.53 8.17 7.06
CA ARG A 192 19.97 8.28 6.77
C ARG A 192 20.42 9.72 6.49
N ARG A 193 19.51 10.60 6.07
CA ARG A 193 19.78 12.04 5.81
C ARG A 193 19.41 12.92 6.99
N ASP A 194 18.26 12.65 7.60
CA ASP A 194 17.79 13.31 8.82
C ASP A 194 17.14 12.27 9.77
N PRO A 195 17.84 11.86 10.84
CA PRO A 195 17.34 10.88 11.81
C PRO A 195 16.06 11.31 12.55
N ARG A 196 15.67 12.57 12.47
CA ARG A 196 14.48 13.12 13.16
C ARG A 196 13.18 12.91 12.38
N VAL A 197 13.23 12.38 11.15
CA VAL A 197 12.01 12.12 10.37
C VAL A 197 11.07 11.22 11.14
N GLY A 198 9.87 11.72 11.42
CA GLY A 198 8.78 10.96 12.03
C GLY A 198 8.11 10.01 11.03
N LEU A 199 7.81 8.78 11.46
CA LEU A 199 7.03 7.83 10.70
C LEU A 199 5.67 7.60 11.34
N VAL A 200 4.61 7.92 10.60
CA VAL A 200 3.22 7.67 10.99
C VAL A 200 2.65 6.56 10.12
N GLY A 201 2.29 5.44 10.76
CA GLY A 201 1.67 4.29 10.12
C GLY A 201 0.17 4.41 10.06
N VAL A 202 -0.44 4.06 8.93
CA VAL A 202 -1.89 4.02 8.77
C VAL A 202 -2.31 2.60 8.43
N ASP A 203 -3.05 2.00 9.34
CA ASP A 203 -3.58 0.63 9.24
C ASP A 203 -5.11 0.66 9.11
N ALA A 204 -5.69 -0.49 8.82
CA ALA A 204 -7.13 -0.66 8.71
C ALA A 204 -7.73 -1.23 10.00
N VAL A 205 -8.89 -0.75 10.40
CA VAL A 205 -9.69 -1.41 11.42
C VAL A 205 -9.89 -2.89 11.08
N GLY A 206 -9.57 -3.79 12.02
CA GLY A 206 -9.60 -5.24 11.85
C GLY A 206 -8.32 -5.86 11.29
N SER A 207 -7.24 -5.08 11.15
CA SER A 207 -5.89 -5.57 10.82
C SER A 207 -5.16 -6.07 12.06
N THR A 208 -4.29 -7.08 11.88
CA THR A 208 -3.46 -7.63 12.97
C THR A 208 -2.07 -7.02 13.06
N ILE A 209 -1.67 -6.19 12.10
CA ILE A 209 -0.28 -5.73 11.98
C ILE A 209 0.23 -5.12 13.30
N PHE A 210 -0.57 -4.29 13.94
CA PHE A 210 -0.20 -3.58 15.17
C PHE A 210 -0.95 -4.08 16.41
N GLY A 211 -1.24 -5.39 16.48
CA GLY A 211 -1.70 -6.06 17.70
C GLY A 211 -3.21 -6.12 17.90
N GLN A 212 -4.02 -5.53 17.03
CA GLN A 212 -5.47 -5.73 17.07
C GLN A 212 -5.88 -7.13 16.57
N PRO A 213 -6.98 -7.71 17.02
CA PRO A 213 -7.47 -9.00 16.54
C PRO A 213 -7.92 -8.91 15.07
N ALA A 214 -7.71 -10.01 14.32
CA ALA A 214 -8.15 -10.11 12.94
C ALA A 214 -9.68 -10.06 12.84
N ARG A 215 -10.19 -9.17 11.97
CA ARG A 215 -11.64 -9.07 11.67
C ARG A 215 -11.86 -8.90 10.16
N PRO A 216 -13.06 -9.19 9.64
CA PRO A 216 -13.40 -8.93 8.25
C PRO A 216 -13.15 -7.46 7.88
N ARG A 217 -12.53 -7.24 6.71
CA ARG A 217 -12.19 -5.91 6.21
C ARG A 217 -12.67 -5.72 4.79
N LEU A 218 -13.25 -4.57 4.50
CA LEU A 218 -13.54 -4.12 3.13
C LEU A 218 -12.30 -3.51 2.48
N MET A 219 -11.48 -2.80 3.25
CA MET A 219 -10.31 -2.11 2.73
C MET A 219 -9.22 -3.08 2.30
N ARG A 220 -8.71 -2.87 1.09
CA ARG A 220 -7.60 -3.63 0.50
C ARG A 220 -6.43 -2.71 0.19
N GLY A 221 -5.22 -3.25 0.14
CA GLY A 221 -4.00 -2.48 -0.08
C GLY A 221 -3.35 -1.95 1.21
N LEU A 222 -4.08 -1.96 2.33
CA LEU A 222 -3.56 -1.73 3.68
C LEU A 222 -4.19 -2.73 4.64
N GLY A 223 -3.56 -2.94 5.79
CA GLY A 223 -3.96 -3.95 6.75
C GLY A 223 -3.63 -5.38 6.33
N SER A 224 -3.54 -6.27 7.29
CA SER A 224 -3.23 -7.68 7.07
C SER A 224 -3.93 -8.57 8.10
N SER A 225 -4.15 -9.85 7.75
CA SER A 225 -4.55 -10.92 8.68
C SER A 225 -3.38 -11.83 9.04
N ILE A 226 -2.18 -11.53 8.53
CA ILE A 226 -0.91 -12.14 8.90
C ILE A 226 0.04 -11.03 9.37
N HIS A 227 1.16 -11.40 9.96
CA HIS A 227 2.22 -10.48 10.39
C HIS A 227 3.34 -10.45 9.34
N PRO A 228 3.40 -9.44 8.44
CA PRO A 228 4.45 -9.34 7.45
C PRO A 228 5.80 -9.04 8.10
N ARG A 229 6.85 -9.77 7.70
CA ARG A 229 8.20 -9.60 8.27
C ARG A 229 8.86 -8.27 7.90
N ASN A 230 8.40 -7.63 6.82
CA ASN A 230 8.94 -6.34 6.36
C ASN A 230 8.37 -5.15 7.14
N VAL A 231 7.41 -5.35 8.06
CA VAL A 231 6.93 -4.29 8.94
C VAL A 231 7.93 -4.09 10.07
N ALA A 232 8.62 -2.97 10.04
CA ALA A 232 9.59 -2.57 11.07
C ALA A 232 8.86 -1.81 12.18
N HIS A 233 8.24 -2.55 13.10
CA HIS A 233 7.38 -1.99 14.17
C HIS A 233 8.11 -0.94 15.01
N GLU A 234 9.39 -1.16 15.27
CA GLU A 234 10.25 -0.27 16.04
C GLU A 234 10.54 1.09 15.37
N GLU A 235 10.22 1.24 14.09
CA GLU A 235 10.48 2.49 13.36
C GLU A 235 9.29 3.46 13.39
N PHE A 236 8.09 2.99 13.76
CA PHE A 236 6.90 3.84 13.84
C PHE A 236 6.93 4.71 15.11
N ASP A 237 6.60 5.98 14.95
CA ASP A 237 6.40 6.92 16.06
C ASP A 237 4.94 6.96 16.48
N GLU A 238 4.03 6.77 15.52
CA GLU A 238 2.60 6.69 15.72
C GLU A 238 1.98 5.68 14.76
N VAL A 239 0.88 5.08 15.19
CA VAL A 239 0.04 4.20 14.37
C VAL A 239 -1.40 4.65 14.48
N HIS A 240 -2.09 4.71 13.33
CA HIS A 240 -3.50 5.01 13.25
C HIS A 240 -4.25 3.87 12.57
N TRP A 241 -5.35 3.44 13.13
CA TRP A 241 -6.33 2.59 12.46
C TRP A 241 -7.46 3.44 11.92
N VAL A 242 -7.80 3.26 10.66
CA VAL A 242 -8.87 4.01 9.98
C VAL A 242 -9.95 3.03 9.54
N ALA A 243 -11.22 3.42 9.69
CA ALA A 243 -12.35 2.62 9.25
C ALA A 243 -12.70 2.88 7.77
N ALA A 244 -13.42 1.94 7.15
CA ALA A 244 -13.74 1.99 5.72
C ALA A 244 -14.58 3.23 5.34
N ASN A 245 -15.58 3.60 6.16
CA ASN A 245 -16.41 4.78 5.93
C ASN A 245 -15.61 6.10 5.97
N GLU A 246 -14.62 6.19 6.86
CA GLU A 246 -13.74 7.36 6.98
C GLU A 246 -12.82 7.48 5.75
N ALA A 247 -12.26 6.35 5.27
CA ALA A 247 -11.48 6.32 4.06
C ALA A 247 -12.30 6.67 2.81
N VAL A 248 -13.54 6.16 2.68
CA VAL A 248 -14.46 6.52 1.58
C VAL A 248 -14.76 8.01 1.56
N TRP A 249 -15.08 8.57 2.72
CA TRP A 249 -15.34 10.00 2.83
C TRP A 249 -14.14 10.82 2.31
N ALA A 250 -12.93 10.50 2.77
CA ALA A 250 -11.73 11.21 2.36
C ALA A 250 -11.42 11.07 0.87
N CYS A 251 -11.57 9.86 0.29
CA CYS A 251 -11.41 9.65 -1.15
C CYS A 251 -12.35 10.53 -1.97
N ARG A 252 -13.64 10.59 -1.59
CA ARG A 252 -14.66 11.37 -2.29
C ARG A 252 -14.44 12.87 -2.12
N ALA A 253 -14.06 13.32 -0.93
CA ALA A 253 -13.72 14.70 -0.67
C ALA A 253 -12.50 15.17 -1.48
N LEU A 254 -11.44 14.35 -1.57
CA LEU A 254 -10.27 14.61 -2.44
C LEU A 254 -10.67 14.73 -3.91
N ALA A 255 -11.52 13.82 -4.39
CA ALA A 255 -11.99 13.86 -5.77
C ALA A 255 -12.74 15.17 -6.07
N ALA A 256 -13.63 15.58 -5.17
CA ALA A 256 -14.47 16.77 -5.34
C ALA A 256 -13.70 18.09 -5.21
N THR A 257 -12.64 18.15 -4.40
CA THR A 257 -11.95 19.41 -4.06
C THR A 257 -10.59 19.56 -4.73
N HIS A 258 -9.87 18.46 -4.95
CA HIS A 258 -8.49 18.48 -5.47
C HIS A 258 -8.34 17.76 -6.81
N TYR A 259 -9.40 17.19 -7.36
CA TYR A 259 -9.29 16.31 -8.52
C TYR A 259 -8.19 15.25 -8.33
N THR A 260 -8.02 14.80 -7.09
CA THR A 260 -7.06 13.77 -6.69
C THR A 260 -7.87 12.58 -6.20
N THR A 261 -7.61 11.43 -6.77
CA THR A 261 -8.40 10.23 -6.51
C THR A 261 -7.48 9.05 -6.23
N GLY A 262 -7.99 8.10 -5.49
CA GLY A 262 -7.25 6.88 -5.16
C GLY A 262 -8.13 5.86 -4.46
N GLY A 263 -7.52 4.82 -3.94
CA GLY A 263 -8.20 3.75 -3.23
C GLY A 263 -8.24 3.93 -1.71
N TRP A 264 -8.56 2.84 -1.04
CA TRP A 264 -8.68 2.77 0.42
C TRP A 264 -7.48 3.35 1.17
N SER A 265 -6.27 3.03 0.70
CA SER A 265 -5.03 3.52 1.29
C SER A 265 -4.89 5.03 1.18
N VAL A 266 -5.30 5.61 0.04
CA VAL A 266 -5.28 7.07 -0.18
C VAL A 266 -6.23 7.75 0.78
N GLY A 267 -7.48 7.25 0.91
CA GLY A 267 -8.45 7.81 1.83
C GLY A 267 -7.98 7.74 3.29
N ALA A 268 -7.52 6.57 3.72
CA ALA A 268 -7.05 6.38 5.09
C ALA A 268 -5.86 7.29 5.43
N VAL A 269 -4.86 7.36 4.54
CA VAL A 269 -3.69 8.26 4.71
C VAL A 269 -4.13 9.73 4.75
N THR A 270 -5.12 10.11 3.94
CA THR A 270 -5.65 11.49 3.93
C THR A 270 -6.28 11.88 5.25
N VAL A 271 -7.06 11.00 5.90
CA VAL A 271 -7.65 11.26 7.23
C VAL A 271 -6.55 11.64 8.22
N VAL A 272 -5.49 10.83 8.28
CA VAL A 272 -4.39 11.03 9.22
C VAL A 272 -3.53 12.25 8.86
N ALA A 273 -3.13 12.38 7.60
CA ALA A 273 -2.31 13.51 7.16
C ALA A 273 -3.04 14.86 7.33
N SER A 274 -4.37 14.88 7.15
CA SER A 274 -5.20 16.06 7.41
C SER A 274 -5.18 16.48 8.88
N TRP A 275 -5.26 15.52 9.80
CA TRP A 275 -5.17 15.80 11.23
C TRP A 275 -3.79 16.30 11.62
N LEU A 276 -2.72 15.67 11.15
CA LEU A 276 -1.35 16.13 11.37
C LEU A 276 -1.14 17.55 10.84
N ALA A 277 -1.68 17.88 9.66
CA ALA A 277 -1.59 19.22 9.10
C ALA A 277 -2.35 20.27 9.95
N ARG A 278 -3.34 19.87 10.74
CA ARG A 278 -4.04 20.78 11.69
C ARG A 278 -3.32 20.92 13.02
N THR A 279 -2.65 19.88 13.50
CA THR A 279 -2.16 19.78 14.87
C THR A 279 -0.67 20.06 15.01
N LEU A 280 0.15 19.72 14.00
CA LEU A 280 1.59 19.98 14.01
C LEU A 280 1.90 21.46 13.73
N PRO A 281 3.11 21.93 14.01
CA PRO A 281 3.56 23.29 13.64
C PRO A 281 3.34 23.60 12.16
N PRO A 282 3.02 24.86 11.78
CA PRO A 282 2.64 25.21 10.40
C PRO A 282 3.72 24.95 9.35
N ASP A 283 4.99 24.99 9.75
CA ASP A 283 6.14 24.76 8.88
C ASP A 283 6.56 23.29 8.74
N THR A 284 5.85 22.37 9.44
CA THR A 284 6.11 20.93 9.35
C THR A 284 5.85 20.42 7.93
N ARG A 285 6.87 19.82 7.33
CA ARG A 285 6.78 19.24 5.99
C ARG A 285 6.28 17.81 6.08
N ILE A 286 4.98 17.63 5.87
CA ILE A 286 4.30 16.31 5.92
C ILE A 286 4.26 15.75 4.50
N ALA A 287 4.86 14.57 4.28
CA ALA A 287 4.75 13.80 3.05
C ALA A 287 3.84 12.58 3.27
N ALA A 288 2.82 12.42 2.44
CA ALA A 288 1.85 11.34 2.50
C ALA A 288 1.93 10.51 1.22
N VAL A 289 2.15 9.20 1.32
CA VAL A 289 2.25 8.33 0.14
C VAL A 289 0.85 7.93 -0.32
N PHE A 290 0.50 8.25 -1.58
CA PHE A 290 -0.75 7.88 -2.24
C PHE A 290 -0.46 6.73 -3.22
N PRO A 291 -0.69 5.47 -2.82
CA PRO A 291 -0.12 4.30 -3.50
C PRO A 291 -0.74 3.96 -4.85
N ASP A 292 -2.00 4.33 -5.09
CA ASP A 292 -2.76 3.89 -6.26
C ASP A 292 -3.79 4.93 -6.72
N GLY A 293 -4.33 4.70 -7.92
CA GLY A 293 -5.37 5.54 -8.52
C GLY A 293 -6.79 4.95 -8.35
N PRO A 294 -7.80 5.66 -8.88
CA PRO A 294 -9.21 5.35 -8.64
C PRO A 294 -9.77 4.22 -9.52
N ALA A 295 -9.11 3.88 -10.62
CA ALA A 295 -9.71 3.08 -11.70
C ALA A 295 -10.34 1.76 -11.23
N ARG A 296 -9.71 1.06 -10.28
CA ARG A 296 -10.20 -0.21 -9.74
C ARG A 296 -11.30 -0.06 -8.67
N TYR A 297 -11.59 1.16 -8.25
CA TYR A 297 -12.56 1.47 -7.18
C TYR A 297 -13.85 2.11 -7.68
N GLY A 298 -14.02 2.20 -9.00
CA GLY A 298 -15.20 2.80 -9.63
C GLY A 298 -16.51 2.10 -9.28
N THR A 299 -16.47 0.80 -8.99
CA THR A 299 -17.62 -0.01 -8.58
C THR A 299 -17.71 -0.23 -7.06
N THR A 300 -16.92 0.48 -6.27
CA THR A 300 -16.89 0.37 -4.80
C THR A 300 -16.87 1.76 -4.17
N ILE A 301 -15.70 2.34 -3.89
CA ILE A 301 -15.54 3.65 -3.22
C ILE A 301 -16.34 4.77 -3.92
N TYR A 302 -16.40 4.74 -5.26
CA TYR A 302 -17.02 5.78 -6.08
C TYR A 302 -18.41 5.40 -6.62
N ASP A 303 -18.98 4.27 -6.15
CA ASP A 303 -20.34 3.82 -6.45
C ASP A 303 -21.24 4.06 -5.23
N ASP A 304 -22.27 4.90 -5.42
CA ASP A 304 -23.18 5.27 -4.33
C ASP A 304 -24.03 4.10 -3.84
N ALA A 305 -24.50 3.26 -4.76
CA ALA A 305 -25.34 2.12 -4.40
C ALA A 305 -24.53 1.08 -3.62
N TRP A 306 -23.30 0.82 -4.05
CA TRP A 306 -22.40 -0.08 -3.34
C TRP A 306 -22.05 0.48 -1.95
N CYS A 307 -21.68 1.75 -1.85
CA CYS A 307 -21.35 2.38 -0.58
C CYS A 307 -22.55 2.39 0.39
N ALA A 308 -23.76 2.67 -0.12
CA ALA A 308 -24.98 2.63 0.69
C ALA A 308 -25.27 1.23 1.23
N ALA A 309 -25.15 0.20 0.37
CA ALA A 309 -25.35 -1.20 0.75
C ALA A 309 -24.37 -1.67 1.85
N HIS A 310 -23.19 -1.03 1.94
CA HIS A 310 -22.17 -1.33 2.95
C HIS A 310 -22.12 -0.33 4.12
N GLY A 311 -23.07 0.61 4.19
CA GLY A 311 -23.15 1.60 5.27
C GLY A 311 -22.01 2.61 5.29
N LEU A 312 -21.43 2.94 4.12
CA LEU A 312 -20.21 3.77 4.00
C LEU A 312 -20.48 5.24 3.65
N LEU A 313 -21.74 5.60 3.27
CA LEU A 313 -22.13 6.97 2.94
C LEU A 313 -22.56 7.73 4.20
N HIS A 314 -21.62 8.04 5.06
CA HIS A 314 -21.93 8.75 6.30
C HIS A 314 -21.00 9.93 6.53
N ARG A 315 -21.14 10.52 7.70
CA ARG A 315 -20.53 11.76 8.16
C ARG A 315 -19.01 11.80 7.94
N PRO A 316 -18.41 13.00 7.83
CA PRO A 316 -16.97 13.15 7.86
C PRO A 316 -16.39 12.42 9.08
N PRO A 317 -15.14 11.97 9.02
CA PRO A 317 -14.46 11.40 10.18
C PRO A 317 -14.52 12.38 11.36
N ALA A 318 -14.41 11.86 12.56
CA ALA A 318 -14.26 12.70 13.75
C ALA A 318 -13.11 13.70 13.54
N GLY A 319 -13.20 14.88 14.13
CA GLY A 319 -12.15 15.89 14.03
C GLY A 319 -10.80 15.43 14.59
N GLU A 320 -10.85 14.46 15.53
CA GLU A 320 -9.71 13.87 16.23
C GLU A 320 -9.86 12.35 16.34
N PRO A 321 -8.75 11.59 16.38
CA PRO A 321 -8.77 10.16 16.65
C PRO A 321 -9.18 9.86 18.09
N ASP A 322 -9.73 8.67 18.33
CA ASP A 322 -9.67 8.10 19.66
C ASP A 322 -8.22 7.76 20.00
N GLU A 323 -7.83 7.84 21.27
CA GLU A 323 -6.48 7.49 21.70
C GLU A 323 -6.47 6.22 22.54
N ILE A 324 -5.51 5.35 22.28
CA ILE A 324 -5.18 4.18 23.09
C ILE A 324 -3.68 4.17 23.39
N LYS A 325 -3.30 3.60 24.52
CA LYS A 325 -1.90 3.48 24.93
C LYS A 325 -1.26 2.19 24.44
N THR A 326 -2.06 1.12 24.38
CA THR A 326 -1.63 -0.20 23.90
C THR A 326 -2.70 -0.80 22.99
N ALA A 327 -2.32 -1.65 22.07
CA ALA A 327 -3.24 -2.23 21.09
C ALA A 327 -4.33 -3.13 21.71
N ASP A 328 -4.12 -3.64 22.90
CA ASP A 328 -5.06 -4.50 23.64
C ASP A 328 -5.95 -3.72 24.62
N GLU A 329 -5.77 -2.40 24.76
CA GLU A 329 -6.56 -1.55 25.66
C GLU A 329 -8.04 -1.52 25.28
N ALA A 330 -8.34 -1.45 23.98
CA ALA A 330 -9.70 -1.42 23.48
C ALA A 330 -9.82 -2.03 22.09
N GLU A 331 -11.00 -2.52 21.74
CA GLU A 331 -11.32 -2.91 20.38
C GLU A 331 -11.48 -1.67 19.51
N VAL A 332 -10.59 -1.54 18.51
CA VAL A 332 -10.62 -0.43 17.56
C VAL A 332 -11.71 -0.64 16.51
N THR A 333 -12.68 0.27 16.43
CA THR A 333 -13.83 0.21 15.52
C THR A 333 -13.95 1.42 14.59
N ARG A 334 -13.24 2.51 14.90
CA ARG A 334 -13.18 3.75 14.12
C ARG A 334 -11.76 4.31 14.18
N TRP A 335 -11.55 5.48 13.59
CA TRP A 335 -10.25 6.13 13.60
C TRP A 335 -9.69 6.29 15.01
N THR A 336 -8.60 5.60 15.25
CA THR A 336 -7.93 5.51 16.56
C THR A 336 -6.43 5.67 16.36
N ARG A 337 -5.77 6.32 17.32
CA ARG A 337 -4.33 6.58 17.36
C ARG A 337 -3.67 5.86 18.53
N MET A 338 -2.47 5.37 18.31
CA MET A 338 -1.55 4.88 19.33
C MET A 338 -0.16 5.49 19.09
N VAL A 339 0.41 6.12 20.12
CA VAL A 339 1.80 6.56 20.11
C VAL A 339 2.68 5.38 20.49
N THR A 340 3.73 5.11 19.71
CA THR A 340 4.58 3.91 19.89
C THR A 340 5.94 4.24 20.52
N ARG A 341 6.32 5.54 20.50
CA ARG A 341 7.58 6.03 21.10
C ARG A 341 7.38 7.26 21.97
#